data_6b6b21ee8d0231bbae8f379243409458
#
_entry.id   6b6b21ee8d0231bbae8f379243409458
#
_cell.length_a   1.000
_cell.length_b   1.000
_cell.length_c   1.000
_cell.angle_alpha   90.00
_cell.angle_beta   90.00
_cell.angle_gamma   90.00
#
_symmetry.space_group_name_H-M   'P 1'
#
loop_
_entity.id
_entity.type
_entity.pdbx_description
1 polymer ?
#
loop_
_entity_poly.entity_id
_entity_poly.type
_entity_poly.pdbx_seq_one_letter_code
_entity_poly.pdbx_strand_id
1 'polypeptide(L)'
;MAKWWYGISAIIVCLDQATKMLANNYLVTEAINLLPILSLRLACNTGAAFSILEGASWLLIGVGVIFSAYFITQIWRLLSGSICEASAYTLILAGAIGNLIDRMAFGCVTDFVHFFYISNNDVYSFPIFNLADTAITLGAACWIYFMLFQENTNKSEGNKLN
;
A
#
# COMPACT_ATOMS: atom_id res chain seq x y z
N MET A 1 -12.45 9.01 18.61
CA MET A 1 -11.10 8.61 18.15
C MET A 1 -11.07 8.14 16.67
N ALA A 2 -12.08 7.43 16.17
CA ALA A 2 -12.08 6.94 14.78
C ALA A 2 -11.87 8.01 13.68
N LYS A 3 -12.33 9.22 13.87
CA LYS A 3 -12.22 10.30 12.85
C LYS A 3 -10.80 10.70 12.49
N TRP A 4 -9.86 10.58 13.42
CA TRP A 4 -8.45 10.91 13.16
C TRP A 4 -7.80 9.98 12.16
N TRP A 5 -8.16 8.71 12.21
CA TRP A 5 -7.61 7.69 11.33
C TRP A 5 -8.00 7.92 9.87
N TYR A 6 -9.23 8.37 9.62
CA TYR A 6 -9.63 8.81 8.28
C TYR A 6 -8.85 10.03 7.79
N GLY A 7 -8.54 10.98 8.69
CA GLY A 7 -7.70 12.12 8.37
C GLY A 7 -6.28 11.69 7.95
N ILE A 8 -5.68 10.73 8.67
CA ILE A 8 -4.38 10.16 8.32
C ILE A 8 -4.44 9.43 6.98
N SER A 9 -5.48 8.60 6.74
CA SER A 9 -5.66 7.95 5.44
C SER A 9 -5.75 8.97 4.31
N ALA A 10 -6.52 10.05 4.49
CA ALA A 10 -6.65 11.10 3.48
C ALA A 10 -5.32 11.80 3.19
N ILE A 11 -4.50 12.08 4.20
CA ILE A 11 -3.17 12.68 4.04
C ILE A 11 -2.27 11.74 3.22
N ILE A 12 -2.26 10.44 3.54
CA ILE A 12 -1.44 9.44 2.80
C ILE A 12 -1.89 9.35 1.34
N VAL A 13 -3.22 9.33 1.07
CA VAL A 13 -3.76 9.36 -0.30
C VAL A 13 -3.31 10.62 -1.03
N CYS A 14 -3.39 11.79 -0.40
CA CYS A 14 -2.93 13.04 -1.02
C CYS A 14 -1.43 13.01 -1.34
N LEU A 15 -0.59 12.47 -0.45
CA LEU A 15 0.84 12.31 -0.68
C LEU A 15 1.12 11.32 -1.82
N ASP A 16 0.42 10.19 -1.85
CA ASP A 16 0.54 9.21 -2.93
C ASP A 16 0.20 9.84 -4.28
N GLN A 17 -0.95 10.50 -4.39
CA GLN A 17 -1.36 11.14 -5.64
C GLN A 17 -0.42 12.29 -6.04
N ALA A 18 0.10 13.06 -5.08
CA ALA A 18 1.08 14.11 -5.36
C ALA A 18 2.39 13.52 -5.91
N THR A 19 2.92 12.43 -5.30
CA THR A 19 4.15 11.78 -5.79
C THR A 19 3.96 11.13 -7.15
N LYS A 20 2.81 10.53 -7.43
CA LYS A 20 2.45 9.97 -8.74
C LYS A 20 2.34 11.07 -9.81
N MET A 21 1.74 12.20 -9.47
CA MET A 21 1.67 13.35 -10.38
C MET A 21 3.06 13.91 -10.69
N LEU A 22 3.95 14.02 -9.71
CA LEU A 22 5.35 14.41 -9.94
C LEU A 22 6.06 13.39 -10.82
N ALA A 23 5.90 12.10 -10.58
CA ALA A 23 6.47 11.03 -11.40
C ALA A 23 5.99 11.15 -12.87
N ASN A 24 4.70 11.33 -13.09
CA ASN A 24 4.13 11.53 -14.42
C ASN A 24 4.62 12.79 -15.14
N ASN A 25 5.02 13.84 -14.41
CA ASN A 25 5.53 15.05 -15.02
C ASN A 25 7.03 15.02 -15.30
N TYR A 26 7.82 14.36 -14.44
CA TYR A 26 9.29 14.46 -14.51
C TYR A 26 9.99 13.18 -14.99
N LEU A 27 9.33 12.02 -14.98
CA LEU A 27 9.95 10.75 -15.34
C LEU A 27 9.50 10.19 -16.70
N VAL A 28 8.78 10.99 -17.51
CA VAL A 28 8.24 10.54 -18.81
C VAL A 28 9.34 10.22 -19.81
N THR A 29 10.40 11.01 -19.82
CA THR A 29 11.45 10.89 -20.85
C THR A 29 12.62 10.03 -20.40
N GLU A 30 13.02 10.14 -19.14
CA GLU A 30 14.23 9.48 -18.64
C GLU A 30 14.06 9.03 -17.19
N ALA A 31 14.68 7.90 -16.85
CA ALA A 31 14.80 7.45 -15.48
C ALA A 31 15.89 8.24 -14.74
N ILE A 32 15.64 8.59 -13.48
CA ILE A 32 16.59 9.29 -12.62
C ILE A 32 17.25 8.28 -11.69
N ASN A 33 18.55 8.04 -11.83
CA ASN A 33 19.30 7.19 -10.91
C ASN A 33 19.67 7.99 -9.65
N LEU A 34 19.13 7.61 -8.52
CA LEU A 34 19.40 8.23 -7.21
C LEU A 34 20.60 7.60 -6.51
N LEU A 35 20.68 6.26 -6.58
CA LEU A 35 21.73 5.43 -5.98
C LEU A 35 22.11 4.29 -6.93
N PRO A 36 23.25 3.62 -6.72
CA PRO A 36 23.64 2.47 -7.55
C PRO A 36 22.63 1.32 -7.59
N ILE A 37 21.69 1.27 -6.63
CA ILE A 37 20.66 0.24 -6.50
C ILE A 37 19.24 0.79 -6.54
N LEU A 38 19.08 2.11 -6.76
CA LEU A 38 17.77 2.80 -6.70
C LEU A 38 17.65 3.81 -7.84
N SER A 39 16.60 3.67 -8.63
CA SER A 39 16.21 4.67 -9.62
C SER A 39 14.73 5.04 -9.50
N LEU A 40 14.39 6.23 -9.99
CA LEU A 40 13.01 6.62 -10.26
C LEU A 40 12.73 6.39 -11.74
N ARG A 41 11.78 5.53 -12.04
CA ARG A 41 11.42 5.15 -13.41
C ARG A 41 9.90 4.99 -13.52
N LEU A 42 9.30 5.71 -14.44
CA LEU A 42 7.86 5.65 -14.66
C LEU A 42 7.43 4.29 -15.23
N ALA A 43 6.42 3.68 -14.65
CA ALA A 43 5.75 2.48 -15.15
C ALA A 43 4.24 2.59 -14.95
N CYS A 44 3.48 2.09 -15.93
CA CYS A 44 2.02 1.96 -15.87
C CYS A 44 1.69 0.48 -15.60
N ASN A 45 1.29 0.17 -14.37
CA ASN A 45 1.01 -1.19 -13.90
C ASN A 45 -0.47 -1.52 -14.08
N THR A 46 -0.81 -2.34 -15.07
CA THR A 46 -2.17 -2.79 -15.37
C THR A 46 -2.60 -4.01 -14.55
N GLY A 47 -1.66 -4.65 -13.83
CA GLY A 47 -1.89 -5.83 -13.01
C GLY A 47 -1.91 -5.55 -11.50
N ALA A 48 -1.80 -6.62 -10.74
CA ALA A 48 -1.45 -6.61 -9.33
C ALA A 48 0.07 -6.84 -9.15
N ALA A 49 0.51 -7.15 -7.93
CA ALA A 49 1.91 -7.49 -7.67
C ALA A 49 2.42 -8.56 -8.65
N PHE A 50 3.62 -8.36 -9.20
CA PHE A 50 4.27 -9.25 -10.19
C PHE A 50 3.46 -9.46 -11.48
N SER A 51 2.72 -8.42 -11.96
CA SER A 51 1.89 -8.49 -13.18
C SER A 51 0.80 -9.57 -13.16
N ILE A 52 0.43 -10.05 -11.98
CA ILE A 52 -0.72 -10.96 -11.84
C ILE A 52 -1.98 -10.19 -12.24
N LEU A 53 -2.88 -10.82 -13.02
CA LEU A 53 -4.10 -10.24 -13.55
C LEU A 53 -3.84 -9.03 -14.48
N GLU A 54 -2.74 -9.04 -15.24
CA GLU A 54 -2.48 -8.03 -16.25
C GLU A 54 -3.65 -7.94 -17.24
N GLY A 55 -4.11 -6.71 -17.53
CA GLY A 55 -5.28 -6.47 -18.36
C GLY A 55 -6.65 -6.63 -17.68
N ALA A 56 -6.70 -7.10 -16.42
CA ALA A 56 -7.93 -7.24 -15.65
C ALA A 56 -8.18 -6.07 -14.69
N SER A 57 -7.89 -4.83 -15.13
CA SER A 57 -8.03 -3.61 -14.29
C SER A 57 -9.41 -3.47 -13.67
N TRP A 58 -10.49 -3.86 -14.38
CA TRP A 58 -11.86 -3.83 -13.86
C TRP A 58 -12.06 -4.73 -12.64
N LEU A 59 -11.43 -5.92 -12.64
CA LEU A 59 -11.46 -6.82 -11.49
C LEU A 59 -10.72 -6.22 -10.29
N LEU A 60 -9.55 -5.62 -10.55
CA LEU A 60 -8.75 -4.97 -9.51
C LEU A 60 -9.46 -3.72 -8.95
N ILE A 61 -10.23 -2.99 -9.76
CA ILE A 61 -11.12 -1.92 -9.29
C ILE A 61 -12.18 -2.51 -8.33
N GLY A 62 -12.86 -3.58 -8.73
CA GLY A 62 -13.85 -4.24 -7.87
C GLY A 62 -13.27 -4.69 -6.53
N VAL A 63 -12.12 -5.34 -6.56
CA VAL A 63 -11.38 -5.74 -5.35
C VAL A 63 -11.02 -4.51 -4.51
N GLY A 64 -10.46 -3.47 -5.10
CA GLY A 64 -10.10 -2.22 -4.40
C GLY A 64 -11.29 -1.55 -3.71
N VAL A 65 -12.45 -1.51 -4.36
CA VAL A 65 -13.70 -0.99 -3.76
C VAL A 65 -14.14 -1.82 -2.55
N ILE A 66 -14.16 -3.16 -2.70
CA ILE A 66 -14.56 -4.07 -1.61
C ILE A 66 -13.62 -3.92 -0.40
N PHE A 67 -12.30 -3.93 -0.62
CA PHE A 67 -11.32 -3.75 0.44
C PHE A 67 -11.43 -2.38 1.10
N SER A 68 -11.61 -1.31 0.32
CA SER A 68 -11.79 0.04 0.86
C SER A 68 -13.04 0.12 1.74
N ALA A 69 -14.17 -0.42 1.29
CA ALA A 69 -15.41 -0.46 2.07
C ALA A 69 -15.24 -1.29 3.36
N TYR A 70 -14.56 -2.43 3.29
CA TYR A 70 -14.24 -3.25 4.46
C TYR A 70 -13.42 -2.46 5.48
N PHE A 71 -12.29 -1.86 5.10
CA PHE A 71 -11.43 -1.13 6.03
C PHE A 71 -12.07 0.15 6.58
N ILE A 72 -12.90 0.83 5.81
CA ILE A 72 -13.73 1.93 6.31
C ILE A 72 -14.60 1.42 7.46
N THR A 73 -15.29 0.30 7.28
CA THR A 73 -16.16 -0.24 8.35
C THR A 73 -15.37 -0.72 9.56
N GLN A 74 -14.17 -1.29 9.38
CA GLN A 74 -13.31 -1.69 10.50
C GLN A 74 -12.84 -0.48 11.31
N ILE A 75 -12.35 0.59 10.67
CA ILE A 75 -11.97 1.82 11.36
C ILE A 75 -13.16 2.42 12.11
N TRP A 76 -14.37 2.40 11.52
CA TRP A 76 -15.58 2.89 12.18
C TRP A 76 -15.92 2.09 13.45
N ARG A 77 -15.74 0.77 13.41
CA ARG A 77 -16.00 -0.14 14.54
C ARG A 77 -14.95 -0.08 15.64
N LEU A 78 -13.77 0.47 15.35
CA LEU A 78 -12.67 0.63 16.32
C LEU A 78 -12.99 1.72 17.35
N LEU A 79 -13.84 1.39 18.33
CA LEU A 79 -14.20 2.31 19.41
C LEU A 79 -13.07 2.45 20.44
N SER A 80 -12.26 1.42 20.66
CA SER A 80 -11.14 1.37 21.61
C SER A 80 -10.06 0.34 21.22
N GLY A 81 -9.82 0.16 19.92
CA GLY A 81 -8.82 -0.77 19.41
C GLY A 81 -7.38 -0.34 19.70
N SER A 82 -6.44 -1.26 19.51
CA SER A 82 -5.02 -0.95 19.64
C SER A 82 -4.58 0.04 18.55
N ILE A 83 -3.61 0.89 18.88
CA ILE A 83 -3.01 1.82 17.93
C ILE A 83 -2.45 1.05 16.72
N CYS A 84 -1.88 -0.14 16.95
CA CYS A 84 -1.32 -0.99 15.91
C CYS A 84 -2.40 -1.44 14.90
N GLU A 85 -3.55 -1.90 15.38
CA GLU A 85 -4.68 -2.31 14.55
C GLU A 85 -5.26 -1.13 13.74
N ALA A 86 -5.45 0.01 14.40
CA ALA A 86 -5.93 1.22 13.75
C ALA A 86 -4.96 1.71 12.67
N SER A 87 -3.65 1.68 12.94
CA SER A 87 -2.61 2.05 11.98
C SER A 87 -2.62 1.11 10.77
N ALA A 88 -2.76 -0.19 11.00
CA ALA A 88 -2.83 -1.19 9.95
C ALA A 88 -3.99 -0.91 8.98
N TYR A 89 -5.21 -0.76 9.51
CA TYR A 89 -6.39 -0.48 8.69
C TYR A 89 -6.29 0.85 7.94
N THR A 90 -5.74 1.87 8.60
CA THR A 90 -5.52 3.21 8.02
C THR A 90 -4.56 3.16 6.84
N LEU A 91 -3.43 2.46 6.98
CA LEU A 91 -2.41 2.33 5.93
C LEU A 91 -2.93 1.52 4.74
N ILE A 92 -3.59 0.38 5.00
CA ILE A 92 -4.16 -0.45 3.94
C ILE A 92 -5.26 0.33 3.19
N LEU A 93 -6.15 1.02 3.92
CA LEU A 93 -7.19 1.83 3.31
C LEU A 93 -6.61 2.92 2.41
N ALA A 94 -5.61 3.65 2.90
CA ALA A 94 -4.98 4.73 2.15
C ALA A 94 -4.35 4.22 0.86
N GLY A 95 -3.57 3.14 0.91
CA GLY A 95 -2.95 2.56 -0.27
C GLY A 95 -3.96 1.95 -1.24
N ALA A 96 -5.01 1.29 -0.74
CA ALA A 96 -6.09 0.76 -1.58
C ALA A 96 -6.81 1.88 -2.35
N ILE A 97 -7.14 3.00 -1.68
CA ILE A 97 -7.77 4.16 -2.32
C ILE A 97 -6.81 4.82 -3.32
N GLY A 98 -5.53 5.01 -2.97
CA GLY A 98 -4.53 5.60 -3.86
C GLY A 98 -4.41 4.84 -5.19
N ASN A 99 -4.27 3.52 -5.13
CA ASN A 99 -4.20 2.68 -6.32
C ASN A 99 -5.55 2.52 -7.04
N LEU A 100 -6.67 2.64 -6.34
CA LEU A 100 -8.01 2.64 -6.92
C LEU A 100 -8.26 3.90 -7.77
N ILE A 101 -7.86 5.08 -7.28
CA ILE A 101 -7.97 6.35 -8.01
C ILE A 101 -7.25 6.24 -9.36
N ASP A 102 -6.01 5.77 -9.38
CA ASP A 102 -5.24 5.62 -10.61
C ASP A 102 -5.92 4.67 -11.60
N ARG A 103 -6.36 3.50 -11.14
CA ARG A 103 -7.04 2.52 -12.01
C ARG A 103 -8.33 3.07 -12.61
N MET A 104 -9.09 3.83 -11.83
CA MET A 104 -10.32 4.45 -12.31
C MET A 104 -10.05 5.59 -13.31
N ALA A 105 -8.99 6.36 -13.10
CA ALA A 105 -8.66 7.51 -13.94
C ALA A 105 -7.88 7.13 -15.21
N PHE A 106 -6.93 6.18 -15.10
CA PHE A 106 -5.94 5.90 -16.14
C PHE A 106 -5.95 4.44 -16.63
N GLY A 107 -6.72 3.56 -15.99
CA GLY A 107 -6.73 2.12 -16.29
C GLY A 107 -5.53 1.33 -15.75
N CYS A 108 -4.53 2.00 -15.18
CA CYS A 108 -3.34 1.40 -14.58
C CYS A 108 -2.90 2.16 -13.34
N VAL A 109 -1.99 1.60 -12.56
CA VAL A 109 -1.38 2.27 -11.41
C VAL A 109 -0.05 2.88 -11.84
N THR A 110 0.20 4.12 -11.43
CA THR A 110 1.47 4.81 -11.64
C THR A 110 2.49 4.34 -10.62
N ASP A 111 3.49 3.56 -11.07
CA ASP A 111 4.62 3.10 -10.27
C ASP A 111 5.88 3.82 -10.68
N PHE A 112 6.79 4.10 -9.71
CA PHE A 112 7.99 4.90 -10.03
C PHE A 112 9.21 4.60 -9.17
N VAL A 113 9.14 3.86 -8.09
CA VAL A 113 10.30 3.47 -7.25
C VAL A 113 10.83 2.14 -7.74
N HIS A 114 12.07 2.11 -8.21
CA HIS A 114 12.69 0.94 -8.81
C HIS A 114 13.99 0.58 -8.09
N PHE A 115 13.99 -0.54 -7.38
CA PHE A 115 15.21 -1.14 -6.87
C PHE A 115 15.77 -2.17 -7.86
N PHE A 116 17.06 -2.13 -8.08
CA PHE A 116 17.77 -3.07 -8.94
C PHE A 116 19.17 -3.32 -8.42
N TYR A 117 19.74 -4.45 -8.83
CA TYR A 117 21.07 -4.86 -8.45
C TYR A 117 21.76 -5.51 -9.66
N ILE A 118 23.00 -5.12 -9.93
CA ILE A 118 23.79 -5.62 -11.05
C ILE A 118 24.90 -6.52 -10.50
N SER A 119 24.94 -7.77 -10.97
CA SER A 119 25.99 -8.74 -10.65
C SER A 119 26.35 -9.57 -11.87
N ASN A 120 27.66 -9.68 -12.16
CA ASN A 120 28.20 -10.47 -13.28
C ASN A 120 27.53 -10.20 -14.64
N ASN A 121 27.21 -8.93 -14.95
CA ASN A 121 26.48 -8.45 -16.12
C ASN A 121 24.97 -8.80 -16.14
N ASP A 122 24.44 -9.47 -15.11
CA ASP A 122 23.00 -9.70 -14.96
C ASP A 122 22.36 -8.56 -14.13
N VAL A 123 21.17 -8.13 -14.53
CA VAL A 123 20.38 -7.12 -13.83
C VAL A 123 19.25 -7.82 -13.09
N TYR A 124 19.30 -7.80 -11.78
CA TYR A 124 18.23 -8.26 -10.92
C TYR A 124 17.37 -7.06 -10.53
N SER A 125 16.08 -7.12 -10.88
CA SER A 125 15.16 -6.01 -10.73
C SER A 125 14.01 -6.39 -9.80
N PHE A 126 13.76 -5.54 -8.79
CA PHE A 126 12.54 -5.64 -8.00
C PHE A 126 11.39 -4.97 -8.77
N PRO A 127 10.15 -5.45 -8.65
CA PRO A 127 9.00 -4.79 -9.25
C PRO A 127 8.95 -3.31 -8.87
N ILE A 128 8.66 -2.45 -9.86
CA ILE A 128 8.51 -1.01 -9.61
C ILE A 128 7.24 -0.82 -8.77
N PHE A 129 7.29 0.07 -7.79
CA PHE A 129 6.18 0.31 -6.86
C PHE A 129 6.05 1.81 -6.53
N ASN A 130 5.04 2.15 -5.73
CA ASN A 130 4.68 3.51 -5.34
C ASN A 130 4.46 3.65 -3.82
N LEU A 131 4.01 4.83 -3.38
CA LEU A 131 3.75 5.11 -1.97
C LEU A 131 2.52 4.33 -1.45
N ALA A 132 1.49 4.15 -2.28
CA ALA A 132 0.30 3.36 -1.91
C ALA A 132 0.67 1.89 -1.64
N ASP A 133 1.54 1.27 -2.47
CA ASP A 133 2.01 -0.10 -2.27
C ASP A 133 2.82 -0.23 -0.99
N THR A 134 3.66 0.77 -0.70
CA THR A 134 4.41 0.85 0.57
C THR A 134 3.45 0.90 1.76
N ALA A 135 2.40 1.73 1.68
CA ALA A 135 1.39 1.83 2.74
C ALA A 135 0.64 0.50 2.94
N ILE A 136 0.20 -0.16 1.85
CA ILE A 136 -0.45 -1.49 1.94
C ILE A 136 0.48 -2.49 2.62
N THR A 137 1.74 -2.56 2.19
CA THR A 137 2.72 -3.51 2.71
C THR A 137 2.99 -3.30 4.19
N LEU A 138 3.22 -2.06 4.62
CA LEU A 138 3.42 -1.72 6.02
C LEU A 138 2.17 -1.98 6.85
N GLY A 139 1.00 -1.64 6.33
CA GLY A 139 -0.27 -1.90 6.98
C GLY A 139 -0.54 -3.39 7.16
N ALA A 140 -0.27 -4.20 6.14
CA ALA A 140 -0.39 -5.66 6.22
C ALA A 140 0.60 -6.24 7.24
N ALA A 141 1.85 -5.78 7.27
CA ALA A 141 2.83 -6.19 8.26
C ALA A 141 2.40 -5.84 9.69
N CYS A 142 1.89 -4.63 9.92
CA CYS A 142 1.33 -4.23 11.21
C CYS A 142 0.13 -5.09 11.62
N TRP A 143 -0.74 -5.42 10.68
CA TRP A 143 -1.91 -6.26 10.95
C TRP A 143 -1.53 -7.70 11.31
N ILE A 144 -0.60 -8.30 10.57
CA ILE A 144 -0.05 -9.63 10.87
C ILE A 144 0.62 -9.63 12.24
N TYR A 145 1.45 -8.62 12.53
CA TYR A 145 2.07 -8.47 13.84
C TYR A 145 1.03 -8.44 14.96
N PHE A 146 0.00 -7.61 14.80
CA PHE A 146 -1.09 -7.49 15.76
C PHE A 146 -1.79 -8.84 16.00
N MET A 147 -2.14 -9.57 14.93
CA MET A 147 -2.78 -10.88 15.05
C MET A 147 -1.92 -11.90 15.81
N LEU A 148 -0.62 -11.94 15.51
CA LEU A 148 0.27 -12.93 16.12
C LEU A 148 0.56 -12.67 17.61
N PHE A 149 0.61 -11.40 18.02
CA PHE A 149 1.03 -11.06 19.39
C PHE A 149 -0.12 -10.75 20.35
N GLN A 150 -1.28 -10.36 19.86
CA GLN A 150 -2.45 -10.14 20.72
C GLN A 150 -3.05 -11.45 21.24
N GLU A 151 -2.98 -12.53 20.48
CA GLU A 151 -3.45 -13.86 20.91
C GLU A 151 -2.68 -14.39 22.13
N ASN A 152 -1.41 -14.06 22.25
CA ASN A 152 -0.57 -14.46 23.38
C ASN A 152 -0.90 -13.73 24.67
N THR A 153 -1.35 -12.47 24.61
CA THR A 153 -1.70 -11.69 25.80
C THR A 153 -2.99 -12.22 26.43
N ASN A 154 -3.99 -12.54 25.63
CA ASN A 154 -5.26 -13.08 26.10
C ASN A 154 -5.12 -14.50 26.71
N LYS A 155 -4.22 -15.33 26.16
CA LYS A 155 -3.92 -16.67 26.74
C LYS A 155 -3.18 -16.59 28.08
N SER A 156 -2.33 -15.57 28.26
CA SER A 156 -1.59 -15.40 29.52
C SER A 156 -2.48 -14.87 30.66
N GLU A 157 -3.48 -14.09 30.37
CA GLU A 157 -4.45 -13.60 31.37
C GLU A 157 -5.47 -14.66 31.75
N GLY A 158 -5.96 -15.45 30.80
CA GLY A 158 -6.86 -16.58 31.07
C GLY A 158 -6.25 -17.68 31.94
N ASN A 159 -4.92 -17.86 31.88
CA ASN A 159 -4.20 -18.87 32.68
C ASN A 159 -3.85 -18.40 34.11
N LYS A 160 -4.04 -17.11 34.43
CA LYS A 160 -3.86 -16.54 35.77
C LYS A 160 -5.11 -16.52 36.62
N LEU A 161 -6.29 -16.85 36.02
CA LEU A 161 -7.60 -16.85 36.69
C LEU A 161 -8.12 -18.25 37.00
N ASN A 162 -7.38 -19.29 36.67
CA ASN A 162 -7.60 -20.68 37.05
C ASN A 162 -6.47 -21.17 37.98
#